data_578b36ff17eae2dc1f6ecc6ed28f46b4
#
_entry.id   578b36ff17eae2dc1f6ecc6ed28f46b4
#
_cell.length_a   1.000
_cell.length_b   1.000
_cell.length_c   1.000
_cell.angle_alpha   90.00
_cell.angle_beta   90.00
_cell.angle_gamma   90.00
#
_symmetry.space_group_name_H-M   'P 1'
#
loop_
_entity.id
_entity.type
_entity.pdbx_description
1 polymer ?
#
loop_
_entity_poly.entity_id
_entity_poly.type
_entity_poly.pdbx_seq_one_letter_code
_entity_poly.pdbx_strand_id
1 'polypeptide(L)'
;MLRSIALLLLLLPLVPLQAHAQVVSPVEQRIVDAVDARMAQAEALLERAVSVNSGTMNPAGVRKVGEIYQAELDALGFATRLVDMSAVQRGPHLFGEREGRGPRVLLIGHLDTVFEEDSPFQRFARIENSWAGGPGTEDMKGGNGVIVLALQALQAAGVLDDMNLVVAFLGDEEDTGDPLSISRRDLVEAARRSAFGLGFEGGVGGRHSATVARRGFTGWRLTVTGTPGHSSLIFEPAFGAGAVFELARILNGFREEMEGEEYLTFNPGAALGGTTVDFDPMQGRGTAFGKTNVIAQTAVAAGDLRTVSLEQRERTKQRMRAIVAHSLPGTSATIEFEDSSPPMAPKPANYALLARLQEVARDLGQGAVEAVDPAERGAADIQFVAEDVGAALDGLGVVGDGGHTVDEKVDLESLPFMAKRAAVLIYRLTR
;
A
#
# COMPACT_ATOMS: atom_id res chain seq x y z
N MET A 1 -48.55 -59.57 -22.14
CA MET A 1 -47.20 -59.35 -22.70
C MET A 1 -46.53 -58.26 -21.83
N LEU A 2 -45.82 -58.71 -20.78
CA LEU A 2 -45.02 -57.79 -19.93
C LEU A 2 -43.62 -57.72 -20.54
N ARG A 3 -43.16 -56.50 -20.85
CA ARG A 3 -41.78 -56.23 -21.25
C ARG A 3 -40.98 -55.79 -20.02
N SER A 4 -40.04 -56.63 -19.57
CA SER A 4 -39.04 -56.31 -18.53
C SER A 4 -38.01 -55.34 -19.09
N ILE A 5 -37.89 -54.16 -18.46
CA ILE A 5 -36.79 -53.21 -18.74
C ILE A 5 -35.65 -53.50 -17.73
N ALA A 6 -34.53 -54.00 -18.25
CA ALA A 6 -33.31 -54.20 -17.47
C ALA A 6 -32.61 -52.85 -17.33
N LEU A 7 -32.48 -52.36 -16.11
CA LEU A 7 -31.68 -51.17 -15.75
C LEU A 7 -30.23 -51.56 -15.60
N LEU A 8 -29.40 -51.14 -16.54
CA LEU A 8 -27.94 -51.34 -16.49
C LEU A 8 -27.31 -50.26 -15.61
N LEU A 9 -26.93 -50.56 -14.38
CA LEU A 9 -26.17 -49.68 -13.51
C LEU A 9 -24.70 -49.66 -13.98
N LEU A 10 -24.24 -48.60 -14.60
CA LEU A 10 -22.83 -48.30 -14.87
C LEU A 10 -22.15 -47.91 -13.54
N LEU A 11 -21.38 -48.82 -12.97
CA LEU A 11 -20.44 -48.52 -11.90
C LEU A 11 -19.22 -47.81 -12.50
N LEU A 12 -19.19 -46.44 -12.35
CA LEU A 12 -17.97 -45.67 -12.59
C LEU A 12 -16.96 -45.98 -11.46
N PRO A 13 -15.71 -46.30 -11.79
CA PRO A 13 -14.70 -46.47 -10.75
C PRO A 13 -14.41 -45.14 -10.09
N LEU A 14 -14.63 -45.01 -8.78
CA LEU A 14 -14.09 -43.94 -7.95
C LEU A 14 -12.57 -44.04 -8.00
N VAL A 15 -11.94 -43.20 -8.82
CA VAL A 15 -10.51 -42.94 -8.74
C VAL A 15 -10.29 -42.15 -7.42
N PRO A 16 -9.53 -42.72 -6.47
CA PRO A 16 -9.21 -41.96 -5.27
C PRO A 16 -8.41 -40.73 -5.69
N LEU A 17 -8.92 -39.53 -5.41
CA LEU A 17 -8.11 -38.33 -5.39
C LEU A 17 -7.02 -38.55 -4.35
N GLN A 18 -5.82 -38.94 -4.79
CA GLN A 18 -4.65 -38.92 -3.94
C GLN A 18 -4.41 -37.45 -3.59
N ALA A 19 -4.84 -37.05 -2.40
CA ALA A 19 -4.36 -35.83 -1.77
C ALA A 19 -2.84 -36.00 -1.67
N HIS A 20 -2.11 -35.33 -2.55
CA HIS A 20 -0.67 -35.20 -2.39
C HIS A 20 -0.51 -34.29 -1.15
N ALA A 21 -0.32 -34.93 -0.01
CA ALA A 21 0.25 -34.23 1.14
C ALA A 21 1.69 -33.91 0.69
N GLN A 22 1.87 -32.66 0.21
CA GLN A 22 3.19 -32.16 -0.09
C GLN A 22 3.85 -31.92 1.27
N VAL A 23 4.76 -32.81 1.62
CA VAL A 23 5.46 -32.78 2.89
C VAL A 23 6.47 -31.63 2.82
N VAL A 24 6.43 -30.73 3.80
CA VAL A 24 7.49 -29.74 4.06
C VAL A 24 8.85 -30.47 4.00
N SER A 25 9.76 -29.99 3.18
CA SER A 25 11.08 -30.62 3.04
C SER A 25 11.86 -30.55 4.38
N PRO A 26 12.87 -31.41 4.61
CA PRO A 26 13.66 -31.33 5.83
C PRO A 26 14.34 -29.97 6.05
N VAL A 27 14.64 -29.23 4.98
CA VAL A 27 15.18 -27.88 5.09
C VAL A 27 14.10 -26.90 5.55
N GLU A 28 12.94 -26.96 4.94
CA GLU A 28 11.79 -26.11 5.30
C GLU A 28 11.33 -26.39 6.74
N GLN A 29 11.36 -27.65 7.19
CA GLN A 29 11.07 -27.97 8.59
C GLN A 29 12.07 -27.29 9.54
N ARG A 30 13.37 -27.32 9.23
CA ARG A 30 14.36 -26.56 10.03
C ARG A 30 14.11 -25.07 10.05
N ILE A 31 13.63 -24.49 8.95
CA ILE A 31 13.23 -23.08 8.90
C ILE A 31 12.04 -22.82 9.85
N VAL A 32 11.03 -23.66 9.79
CA VAL A 32 9.84 -23.56 10.67
C VAL A 32 10.22 -23.67 12.15
N ASP A 33 11.01 -24.69 12.50
CA ASP A 33 11.48 -24.90 13.88
C ASP A 33 12.34 -23.73 14.37
N ALA A 34 13.13 -23.13 13.49
CA ALA A 34 13.97 -21.99 13.81
C ALA A 34 13.16 -20.69 14.06
N VAL A 35 12.02 -20.51 13.41
CA VAL A 35 11.08 -19.43 13.72
C VAL A 35 10.55 -19.60 15.15
N ASP A 36 10.03 -20.80 15.49
CA ASP A 36 9.48 -21.07 16.82
C ASP A 36 10.51 -20.84 17.94
N ALA A 37 11.74 -21.27 17.71
CA ALA A 37 12.82 -21.12 18.67
C ALA A 37 13.24 -19.67 18.96
N ARG A 38 12.81 -18.68 18.12
CA ARG A 38 13.23 -17.26 18.22
C ARG A 38 12.12 -16.31 18.63
N MET A 39 10.96 -16.80 18.99
CA MET A 39 9.81 -15.94 19.29
C MET A 39 10.08 -14.91 20.37
N ALA A 40 10.69 -15.29 21.48
CA ALA A 40 11.00 -14.36 22.56
C ALA A 40 11.94 -13.23 22.10
N GLN A 41 12.86 -13.51 21.18
CA GLN A 41 13.78 -12.53 20.61
C GLN A 41 13.05 -11.59 19.63
N ALA A 42 12.13 -12.14 18.80
CA ALA A 42 11.33 -11.36 17.87
C ALA A 42 10.37 -10.40 18.59
N GLU A 43 9.71 -10.85 19.66
CA GLU A 43 8.87 -9.99 20.48
C GLU A 43 9.69 -8.90 21.19
N ALA A 44 10.87 -9.22 21.71
CA ALA A 44 11.76 -8.22 22.32
C ALA A 44 12.29 -7.20 21.30
N LEU A 45 12.51 -7.61 20.04
CA LEU A 45 12.85 -6.69 18.93
C LEU A 45 11.69 -5.75 18.62
N LEU A 46 10.48 -6.28 18.52
CA LEU A 46 9.27 -5.47 18.30
C LEU A 46 9.08 -4.46 19.41
N GLU A 47 9.15 -4.87 20.69
CA GLU A 47 9.04 -3.99 21.85
C GLU A 47 10.10 -2.86 21.82
N ARG A 48 11.36 -3.17 21.51
CA ARG A 48 12.43 -2.18 21.36
C ARG A 48 12.13 -1.16 20.27
N ALA A 49 11.69 -1.62 19.10
CA ALA A 49 11.41 -0.75 17.96
C ALA A 49 10.16 0.14 18.22
N VAL A 50 9.10 -0.44 18.79
CA VAL A 50 7.86 0.28 19.11
C VAL A 50 8.08 1.33 20.22
N SER A 51 8.97 1.06 21.17
CA SER A 51 9.27 1.98 22.28
C SER A 51 10.12 3.19 21.89
N VAL A 52 10.53 3.29 20.62
CA VAL A 52 11.17 4.49 20.06
C VAL A 52 10.13 5.23 19.23
N ASN A 53 9.85 6.50 19.57
CA ASN A 53 9.02 7.34 18.70
C ASN A 53 9.71 7.50 17.35
N SER A 54 8.99 7.21 16.28
CA SER A 54 9.43 7.37 14.90
C SER A 54 8.32 7.96 14.03
N GLY A 55 7.59 8.95 14.54
CA GLY A 55 6.71 9.78 13.69
C GLY A 55 7.51 10.27 12.49
N THR A 56 6.88 10.34 11.32
CA THR A 56 7.61 10.68 10.06
C THR A 56 8.35 12.02 10.18
N MET A 57 7.78 12.97 10.94
CA MET A 57 8.38 14.28 11.18
C MET A 57 9.42 14.29 12.33
N ASN A 58 9.78 13.11 12.86
CA ASN A 58 10.88 12.90 13.80
C ASN A 58 12.05 12.12 13.15
N PRO A 59 12.86 12.73 12.27
CA PRO A 59 13.94 12.04 11.55
C PRO A 59 14.97 11.38 12.49
N ALA A 60 15.14 11.91 13.70
CA ALA A 60 16.05 11.34 14.69
C ALA A 60 15.51 10.04 15.28
N GLY A 61 14.21 9.95 15.50
CA GLY A 61 13.54 8.73 15.95
C GLY A 61 13.52 7.66 14.86
N VAL A 62 13.16 8.03 13.63
CA VAL A 62 13.22 7.14 12.46
C VAL A 62 14.63 6.56 12.30
N ARG A 63 15.69 7.38 12.43
CA ARG A 63 17.08 6.92 12.40
C ARG A 63 17.35 5.88 13.49
N LYS A 64 16.90 6.10 14.74
CA LYS A 64 17.11 5.16 15.85
C LYS A 64 16.43 3.81 15.59
N VAL A 65 15.19 3.82 15.04
CA VAL A 65 14.54 2.58 14.63
C VAL A 65 15.29 1.90 13.50
N GLY A 66 15.77 2.68 12.52
CA GLY A 66 16.65 2.18 11.45
C GLY A 66 17.91 1.51 11.99
N GLU A 67 18.58 2.10 12.97
CA GLU A 67 19.80 1.54 13.61
C GLU A 67 19.50 0.23 14.37
N ILE A 68 18.31 0.08 14.97
CA ILE A 68 17.87 -1.18 15.61
C ILE A 68 17.80 -2.29 14.56
N TYR A 69 17.14 -2.07 13.44
CA TYR A 69 17.03 -3.06 12.37
C TYR A 69 18.34 -3.26 11.60
N GLN A 70 19.14 -2.20 11.45
CA GLN A 70 20.49 -2.30 10.86
C GLN A 70 21.35 -3.30 11.61
N ALA A 71 21.37 -3.23 12.94
CA ALA A 71 22.13 -4.18 13.77
C ALA A 71 21.70 -5.64 13.57
N GLU A 72 20.41 -5.90 13.40
CA GLU A 72 19.89 -7.24 13.11
C GLU A 72 20.33 -7.72 11.70
N LEU A 73 20.27 -6.84 10.69
CA LEU A 73 20.70 -7.16 9.33
C LEU A 73 22.22 -7.35 9.22
N ASP A 74 23.02 -6.53 9.92
CA ASP A 74 24.48 -6.67 9.99
C ASP A 74 24.86 -8.03 10.61
N ALA A 75 24.18 -8.43 11.68
CA ALA A 75 24.39 -9.75 12.31
C ALA A 75 24.05 -10.93 11.37
N LEU A 76 23.18 -10.71 10.40
CA LEU A 76 22.82 -11.66 9.34
C LEU A 76 23.76 -11.59 8.13
N GLY A 77 24.78 -10.71 8.16
CA GLY A 77 25.78 -10.57 7.10
C GLY A 77 25.29 -9.80 5.87
N PHE A 78 24.27 -8.96 6.01
CA PHE A 78 23.89 -8.00 4.95
C PHE A 78 24.86 -6.84 4.93
N ALA A 79 25.16 -6.33 3.72
CA ALA A 79 25.83 -5.04 3.55
C ALA A 79 24.78 -3.93 3.71
N THR A 80 24.77 -3.26 4.86
CA THR A 80 23.76 -2.27 5.19
C THR A 80 24.21 -0.84 4.94
N ARG A 81 23.25 0.05 4.65
CA ARG A 81 23.45 1.49 4.55
C ARG A 81 22.22 2.26 4.96
N LEU A 82 22.39 3.35 5.69
CA LEU A 82 21.37 4.35 5.93
C LEU A 82 21.49 5.42 4.84
N VAL A 83 20.46 5.56 4.01
CA VAL A 83 20.39 6.56 2.94
C VAL A 83 19.81 7.84 3.49
N ASP A 84 20.56 8.93 3.39
CA ASP A 84 20.13 10.24 3.89
C ASP A 84 18.98 10.82 3.07
N MET A 85 17.91 11.20 3.75
CA MET A 85 16.72 11.83 3.19
C MET A 85 16.51 13.26 3.68
N SER A 86 17.55 13.89 4.24
CA SER A 86 17.49 15.28 4.71
C SER A 86 17.12 16.29 3.61
N ALA A 87 17.45 15.99 2.34
CA ALA A 87 17.09 16.82 1.19
C ALA A 87 15.56 16.94 0.98
N VAL A 88 14.81 15.97 1.46
CA VAL A 88 13.33 15.96 1.46
C VAL A 88 12.76 16.08 2.89
N GLN A 89 13.60 16.47 3.86
CA GLN A 89 13.24 16.71 5.26
C GLN A 89 12.62 15.47 5.95
N ARG A 90 13.15 14.27 5.65
CA ARG A 90 12.68 13.00 6.20
C ARG A 90 13.81 12.22 6.90
N GLY A 91 13.41 11.23 7.68
CA GLY A 91 14.32 10.27 8.28
C GLY A 91 14.99 9.37 7.22
N PRO A 92 16.16 8.76 7.54
CA PRO A 92 16.88 7.95 6.56
C PRO A 92 16.13 6.66 6.23
N HIS A 93 16.35 6.15 5.01
CA HIS A 93 15.98 4.80 4.62
C HIS A 93 17.10 3.81 4.97
N LEU A 94 16.74 2.62 5.42
CA LEU A 94 17.68 1.53 5.63
C LEU A 94 17.61 0.54 4.46
N PHE A 95 18.75 0.32 3.81
CA PHE A 95 18.92 -0.76 2.84
C PHE A 95 19.93 -1.78 3.36
N GLY A 96 19.61 -3.06 3.20
CA GLY A 96 20.52 -4.18 3.42
C GLY A 96 20.55 -5.05 2.17
N GLU A 97 21.75 -5.28 1.61
CA GLU A 97 21.91 -6.09 0.40
C GLU A 97 22.76 -7.32 0.72
N ARG A 98 22.34 -8.46 0.17
CA ARG A 98 23.09 -9.70 0.21
C ARG A 98 23.11 -10.30 -1.19
N GLU A 99 24.29 -10.51 -1.73
CA GLU A 99 24.46 -11.17 -3.02
C GLU A 99 24.48 -12.68 -2.83
N GLY A 100 23.79 -13.39 -3.71
CA GLY A 100 23.68 -14.83 -3.70
C GLY A 100 23.34 -15.37 -5.08
N ARG A 101 22.85 -16.60 -5.15
CA ARG A 101 22.43 -17.27 -6.38
C ARG A 101 20.92 -17.12 -6.57
N GLY A 102 20.46 -17.35 -7.79
CA GLY A 102 19.05 -17.37 -8.15
C GLY A 102 18.42 -15.97 -8.25
N PRO A 103 17.09 -15.93 -8.37
CA PRO A 103 16.34 -14.69 -8.48
C PRO A 103 16.51 -13.81 -7.25
N ARG A 104 16.64 -12.49 -7.47
CA ARG A 104 16.72 -11.51 -6.39
C ARG A 104 15.33 -11.20 -5.87
N VAL A 105 15.17 -11.18 -4.54
CA VAL A 105 13.92 -10.82 -3.86
C VAL A 105 14.13 -9.54 -3.06
N LEU A 106 13.27 -8.55 -3.28
CA LEU A 106 13.20 -7.30 -2.54
C LEU A 106 12.12 -7.42 -1.45
N LEU A 107 12.53 -7.21 -0.18
CA LEU A 107 11.66 -7.22 1.00
C LEU A 107 11.47 -5.78 1.46
N ILE A 108 10.22 -5.32 1.54
CA ILE A 108 9.87 -3.91 1.75
C ILE A 108 9.11 -3.74 3.05
N GLY A 109 9.51 -2.74 3.83
CA GLY A 109 8.82 -2.24 4.99
C GLY A 109 9.16 -0.77 5.25
N HIS A 110 8.62 -0.18 6.32
CA HIS A 110 8.96 1.18 6.71
C HIS A 110 9.29 1.31 8.20
N LEU A 111 9.95 2.41 8.57
CA LEU A 111 10.50 2.68 9.91
C LEU A 111 9.66 3.71 10.67
N ASP A 112 8.97 4.58 9.92
CA ASP A 112 8.17 5.66 10.45
C ASP A 112 6.77 5.19 10.89
N THR A 113 6.02 6.08 11.48
CA THR A 113 4.63 5.91 11.90
C THR A 113 3.91 7.24 11.84
N VAL A 114 2.58 7.23 11.82
CA VAL A 114 1.75 8.45 11.92
C VAL A 114 1.80 9.12 13.30
N PHE A 115 2.45 8.50 14.30
CA PHE A 115 2.43 8.99 15.69
C PHE A 115 3.62 9.89 15.98
N GLU A 116 3.42 11.19 15.89
CA GLU A 116 4.43 12.20 16.18
C GLU A 116 4.78 12.29 17.67
N GLU A 117 5.81 13.08 18.04
CA GLU A 117 6.32 13.17 19.42
C GLU A 117 5.29 13.67 20.44
N ASP A 118 4.32 14.46 20.01
CA ASP A 118 3.22 14.97 20.85
C ASP A 118 2.04 14.01 20.99
N SER A 119 2.04 12.88 20.30
CA SER A 119 1.03 11.84 20.46
C SER A 119 1.07 11.25 21.88
N PRO A 120 -0.07 11.03 22.53
CA PRO A 120 -0.13 10.33 23.82
C PRO A 120 0.19 8.83 23.70
N PHE A 121 0.17 8.28 22.48
CA PHE A 121 0.39 6.87 22.20
C PHE A 121 1.86 6.63 21.81
N GLN A 122 2.69 6.21 22.80
CA GLN A 122 4.16 6.21 22.66
C GLN A 122 4.84 4.91 23.08
N ARG A 123 4.11 3.94 23.63
CA ARG A 123 4.76 2.79 24.28
C ARG A 123 4.14 1.47 23.86
N PHE A 124 5.00 0.48 23.72
CA PHE A 124 4.56 -0.90 23.67
C PHE A 124 3.90 -1.32 24.98
N ALA A 125 2.75 -1.95 24.90
CA ALA A 125 2.05 -2.50 26.04
C ALA A 125 1.38 -3.83 25.69
N ARG A 126 1.60 -4.86 26.49
CA ARG A 126 0.81 -6.09 26.37
C ARG A 126 -0.62 -5.84 26.81
N ILE A 127 -1.55 -6.36 26.03
CA ILE A 127 -2.99 -6.37 26.29
C ILE A 127 -3.38 -7.80 26.67
N GLU A 128 -4.66 -8.08 26.85
CA GLU A 128 -5.15 -9.41 27.15
C GLU A 128 -4.84 -10.42 26.02
N ASN A 129 -4.58 -11.66 26.39
CA ASN A 129 -4.26 -12.78 25.49
C ASN A 129 -2.95 -12.54 24.69
N SER A 130 -3.02 -12.72 23.38
CA SER A 130 -1.89 -12.57 22.44
C SER A 130 -1.68 -11.14 21.92
N TRP A 131 -2.47 -10.16 22.37
CA TRP A 131 -2.43 -8.80 21.82
C TRP A 131 -1.41 -7.91 22.52
N ALA A 132 -0.79 -7.03 21.72
CA ALA A 132 0.04 -5.95 22.21
C ALA A 132 -0.28 -4.67 21.43
N GLY A 133 -0.33 -3.52 22.11
CA GLY A 133 -0.54 -2.20 21.52
C GLY A 133 0.73 -1.36 21.53
N GLY A 134 0.79 -0.38 20.66
CA GLY A 134 1.87 0.58 20.56
C GLY A 134 2.06 1.10 19.14
N PRO A 135 2.70 2.28 18.96
CA PRO A 135 2.84 2.93 17.66
C PRO A 135 3.67 2.10 16.68
N GLY A 136 3.05 1.71 15.56
CA GLY A 136 3.68 0.87 14.55
C GLY A 136 3.67 -0.62 14.90
N THR A 137 2.90 -1.10 15.90
CA THR A 137 2.84 -2.53 16.20
C THR A 137 2.28 -3.33 15.03
N GLU A 138 1.34 -2.78 14.31
CA GLU A 138 0.75 -3.34 13.10
C GLU A 138 1.32 -2.65 11.86
N ASP A 139 1.43 -1.34 11.88
CA ASP A 139 1.81 -0.49 10.75
C ASP A 139 3.13 0.27 11.00
N MET A 140 4.31 -0.27 10.59
CA MET A 140 4.47 -1.68 10.24
C MET A 140 5.74 -2.29 10.89
N LYS A 141 6.10 -1.86 12.14
CA LYS A 141 7.25 -2.43 12.86
C LYS A 141 7.09 -3.93 13.11
N GLY A 142 5.84 -4.42 13.26
CA GLY A 142 5.53 -5.84 13.29
C GLY A 142 5.88 -6.56 11.99
N GLY A 143 5.58 -5.96 10.83
CA GLY A 143 5.97 -6.46 9.52
C GLY A 143 7.48 -6.52 9.33
N ASN A 144 8.21 -5.49 9.80
CA ASN A 144 9.68 -5.52 9.84
C ASN A 144 10.19 -6.66 10.74
N GLY A 145 9.50 -6.94 11.84
CA GLY A 145 9.77 -8.09 12.71
C GLY A 145 9.59 -9.42 12.00
N VAL A 146 8.56 -9.56 11.14
CA VAL A 146 8.35 -10.74 10.28
C VAL A 146 9.53 -10.93 9.33
N ILE A 147 10.01 -9.87 8.67
CA ILE A 147 11.17 -9.93 7.78
C ILE A 147 12.41 -10.42 8.54
N VAL A 148 12.75 -9.78 9.65
CA VAL A 148 13.95 -10.13 10.42
C VAL A 148 13.87 -11.55 10.96
N LEU A 149 12.75 -11.97 11.52
CA LEU A 149 12.55 -13.33 12.04
C LEU A 149 12.66 -14.37 10.92
N ALA A 150 12.09 -14.11 9.75
CA ALA A 150 12.22 -14.98 8.58
C ALA A 150 13.69 -15.13 8.14
N LEU A 151 14.44 -14.03 8.06
CA LEU A 151 15.86 -14.05 7.69
C LEU A 151 16.73 -14.78 8.74
N GLN A 152 16.47 -14.56 10.03
CA GLN A 152 17.13 -15.30 11.11
C GLN A 152 16.86 -16.80 11.06
N ALA A 153 15.65 -17.20 10.69
CA ALA A 153 15.30 -18.61 10.54
C ALA A 153 16.01 -19.24 9.32
N LEU A 154 16.11 -18.52 8.20
CA LEU A 154 16.86 -18.95 7.02
C LEU A 154 18.36 -19.10 7.31
N GLN A 155 18.95 -18.19 8.11
CA GLN A 155 20.34 -18.33 8.57
C GLN A 155 20.52 -19.56 9.44
N ALA A 156 19.65 -19.78 10.41
CA ALA A 156 19.71 -20.95 11.29
C ALA A 156 19.54 -22.27 10.56
N ALA A 157 18.76 -22.30 9.49
CA ALA A 157 18.62 -23.46 8.62
C ALA A 157 19.84 -23.67 7.69
N GLY A 158 20.82 -22.73 7.67
CA GLY A 158 22.04 -22.79 6.87
C GLY A 158 21.82 -22.54 5.38
N VAL A 159 20.81 -21.74 5.01
CA VAL A 159 20.45 -21.51 3.60
C VAL A 159 20.51 -20.05 3.17
N LEU A 160 20.63 -19.11 4.11
CA LEU A 160 20.64 -17.68 3.83
C LEU A 160 21.83 -17.25 2.96
N ASP A 161 22.99 -17.88 3.15
CA ASP A 161 24.25 -17.49 2.50
C ASP A 161 24.21 -17.59 0.97
N ASP A 162 23.37 -18.44 0.43
CA ASP A 162 23.22 -18.62 -1.01
C ASP A 162 22.12 -17.75 -1.65
N MET A 163 21.40 -16.95 -0.84
CA MET A 163 20.22 -16.19 -1.32
C MET A 163 20.61 -14.78 -1.79
N ASN A 164 19.94 -14.33 -2.84
CA ASN A 164 20.08 -12.99 -3.39
C ASN A 164 18.92 -12.11 -2.92
N LEU A 165 19.20 -11.24 -1.93
CA LEU A 165 18.17 -10.51 -1.20
C LEU A 165 18.51 -9.02 -1.08
N VAL A 166 17.47 -8.20 -1.11
CA VAL A 166 17.50 -6.80 -0.69
C VAL A 166 16.41 -6.59 0.35
N VAL A 167 16.74 -5.95 1.45
CA VAL A 167 15.79 -5.41 2.43
C VAL A 167 15.79 -3.90 2.28
N ALA A 168 14.62 -3.30 2.16
CA ALA A 168 14.42 -1.86 2.12
C ALA A 168 13.39 -1.47 3.18
N PHE A 169 13.82 -0.71 4.20
CA PHE A 169 12.94 -0.10 5.19
C PHE A 169 12.97 1.41 4.99
N LEU A 170 11.84 1.97 4.54
CA LEU A 170 11.70 3.38 4.22
C LEU A 170 11.42 4.18 5.50
N GLY A 171 11.87 5.42 5.55
CA GLY A 171 11.72 6.27 6.72
C GLY A 171 10.68 7.39 6.53
N ASP A 172 9.83 7.27 5.51
CA ASP A 172 8.86 8.30 5.11
C ASP A 172 7.67 7.70 4.33
N GLU A 173 7.20 6.51 4.70
CA GLU A 173 6.03 5.91 4.04
C GLU A 173 4.78 6.70 4.34
N GLU A 174 4.57 7.07 5.60
CA GLU A 174 3.36 7.68 6.13
C GLU A 174 3.16 9.16 5.70
N ASP A 175 4.26 9.84 5.44
CA ASP A 175 4.28 11.19 4.85
C ASP A 175 5.50 11.31 3.94
N THR A 176 5.29 10.89 2.69
CA THR A 176 6.36 10.75 1.70
C THR A 176 7.04 12.08 1.39
N GLY A 177 8.38 12.08 1.44
CA GLY A 177 9.17 13.26 1.10
C GLY A 177 9.09 13.63 -0.38
N ASP A 178 8.94 14.92 -0.67
CA ASP A 178 8.89 15.46 -2.03
C ASP A 178 10.22 16.14 -2.42
N PRO A 179 10.73 15.94 -3.64
CA PRO A 179 10.15 15.17 -4.73
C PRO A 179 10.37 13.64 -4.61
N LEU A 180 9.41 12.86 -5.07
CA LEU A 180 9.45 11.39 -5.13
C LEU A 180 10.70 10.84 -5.84
N SER A 181 11.25 11.59 -6.78
CA SER A 181 12.49 11.26 -7.49
C SER A 181 13.73 11.23 -6.57
N ILE A 182 13.64 11.77 -5.39
CA ILE A 182 14.66 11.65 -4.33
C ILE A 182 14.24 10.56 -3.35
N SER A 183 13.04 10.67 -2.77
CA SER A 183 12.55 9.80 -1.72
C SER A 183 12.42 8.33 -2.16
N ARG A 184 11.99 8.04 -3.36
CA ARG A 184 11.79 6.65 -3.86
C ARG A 184 12.89 6.15 -4.81
N ARG A 185 13.94 6.94 -5.08
CA ARG A 185 15.00 6.59 -6.03
C ARG A 185 15.66 5.25 -5.72
N ASP A 186 16.18 5.11 -4.51
CA ASP A 186 16.95 3.92 -4.12
C ASP A 186 16.08 2.66 -4.06
N LEU A 187 14.79 2.81 -3.68
CA LEU A 187 13.82 1.72 -3.70
C LEU A 187 13.54 1.24 -5.15
N VAL A 188 13.31 2.17 -6.08
CA VAL A 188 13.09 1.86 -7.50
C VAL A 188 14.34 1.24 -8.12
N GLU A 189 15.53 1.73 -7.80
CA GLU A 189 16.79 1.13 -8.27
C GLU A 189 16.99 -0.30 -7.74
N ALA A 190 16.61 -0.59 -6.49
CA ALA A 190 16.62 -1.94 -5.94
C ALA A 190 15.61 -2.85 -6.65
N ALA A 191 14.42 -2.35 -6.94
CA ALA A 191 13.37 -3.08 -7.62
C ALA A 191 13.77 -3.50 -9.04
N ARG A 192 14.38 -2.61 -9.82
CA ARG A 192 14.85 -2.90 -11.19
C ARG A 192 15.85 -4.05 -11.28
N ARG A 193 16.49 -4.37 -10.17
CA ARG A 193 17.44 -5.49 -10.04
C ARG A 193 16.80 -6.72 -9.41
N SER A 194 15.51 -6.70 -9.08
CA SER A 194 14.80 -7.74 -8.34
C SER A 194 13.75 -8.43 -9.21
N ALA A 195 13.66 -9.75 -9.09
CA ALA A 195 12.64 -10.53 -9.77
C ALA A 195 11.28 -10.44 -9.06
N PHE A 196 11.31 -10.31 -7.73
CA PHE A 196 10.11 -10.28 -6.88
C PHE A 196 10.20 -9.12 -5.88
N GLY A 197 9.07 -8.45 -5.65
CA GLY A 197 8.85 -7.50 -4.56
C GLY A 197 7.86 -8.08 -3.55
N LEU A 198 8.22 -8.10 -2.29
CA LEU A 198 7.39 -8.56 -1.18
C LEU A 198 7.25 -7.43 -0.16
N GLY A 199 6.03 -6.89 0.00
CA GLY A 199 5.68 -5.89 0.99
C GLY A 199 5.14 -6.55 2.27
N PHE A 200 5.51 -6.00 3.39
CA PHE A 200 5.16 -6.57 4.69
C PHE A 200 4.25 -5.66 5.50
N GLU A 201 3.37 -4.94 4.80
CA GLU A 201 2.25 -4.22 5.40
C GLU A 201 1.32 -5.15 6.17
N GLY A 202 0.52 -4.60 7.08
CA GLY A 202 -0.47 -5.34 7.83
C GLY A 202 -1.44 -6.13 6.93
N GLY A 203 -1.79 -7.32 7.37
CA GLY A 203 -2.69 -8.23 6.66
C GLY A 203 -4.16 -7.84 6.78
N VAL A 204 -4.70 -7.06 5.86
CA VAL A 204 -6.16 -6.82 5.77
C VAL A 204 -6.86 -8.13 5.42
N GLY A 205 -7.93 -8.45 6.14
CA GLY A 205 -8.60 -9.75 6.02
C GLY A 205 -7.95 -10.86 6.85
N GLY A 206 -6.92 -10.52 7.66
CA GLY A 206 -6.29 -11.43 8.61
C GLY A 206 -5.22 -12.34 8.02
N ARG A 207 -4.94 -13.45 8.71
CA ARG A 207 -3.82 -14.37 8.40
C ARG A 207 -3.96 -15.12 7.06
N HIS A 208 -5.13 -15.05 6.42
CA HIS A 208 -5.50 -15.85 5.25
C HIS A 208 -5.65 -15.00 3.98
N SER A 209 -4.99 -13.86 3.93
CA SER A 209 -5.05 -12.94 2.80
C SER A 209 -3.66 -12.49 2.33
N ALA A 210 -3.59 -11.99 1.10
CA ALA A 210 -2.44 -11.27 0.56
C ALA A 210 -2.92 -10.27 -0.50
N THR A 211 -2.17 -9.19 -0.68
CA THR A 211 -2.52 -8.09 -1.58
C THR A 211 -1.80 -8.27 -2.91
N VAL A 212 -2.56 -8.40 -4.00
CA VAL A 212 -2.05 -8.52 -5.38
C VAL A 212 -2.17 -7.24 -6.18
N ALA A 213 -2.95 -6.27 -5.65
CA ALA A 213 -3.21 -4.99 -6.27
C ALA A 213 -3.55 -3.94 -5.21
N ARG A 214 -3.19 -2.68 -5.49
CA ARG A 214 -3.56 -1.50 -4.68
C ARG A 214 -3.98 -0.37 -5.60
N ARG A 215 -5.00 0.40 -5.21
CA ARG A 215 -5.39 1.59 -5.97
C ARG A 215 -4.40 2.72 -5.71
N GLY A 216 -3.98 3.39 -6.80
CA GLY A 216 -3.18 4.61 -6.72
C GLY A 216 -4.01 5.81 -6.26
N PHE A 217 -3.29 6.85 -5.86
CA PHE A 217 -3.85 8.13 -5.45
C PHE A 217 -3.34 9.24 -6.36
N THR A 218 -4.26 10.08 -6.85
CA THR A 218 -3.97 11.29 -7.61
C THR A 218 -4.87 12.41 -7.10
N GLY A 219 -4.28 13.48 -6.60
CA GLY A 219 -4.99 14.72 -6.31
C GLY A 219 -5.41 15.43 -7.59
N TRP A 220 -6.54 16.15 -7.58
CA TRP A 220 -6.94 17.02 -8.67
C TRP A 220 -7.51 18.34 -8.16
N ARG A 221 -7.27 19.40 -8.94
CA ARG A 221 -7.81 20.75 -8.68
C ARG A 221 -8.42 21.32 -9.96
N LEU A 222 -9.68 21.74 -9.85
CA LEU A 222 -10.44 22.39 -10.90
C LEU A 222 -10.61 23.86 -10.55
N THR A 223 -10.18 24.75 -11.46
CA THR A 223 -10.37 26.19 -11.34
C THR A 223 -11.26 26.66 -12.46
N VAL A 224 -12.30 27.39 -12.14
CA VAL A 224 -13.30 27.90 -13.08
C VAL A 224 -13.40 29.42 -12.98
N THR A 225 -13.48 30.08 -14.12
CA THR A 225 -13.73 31.53 -14.21
C THR A 225 -14.98 31.85 -15.00
N GLY A 226 -15.64 32.90 -14.67
CA GLY A 226 -16.81 33.42 -15.38
C GLY A 226 -16.76 34.97 -15.51
N THR A 227 -17.54 35.50 -16.39
CA THR A 227 -17.66 36.97 -16.58
C THR A 227 -18.53 37.59 -15.48
N PRO A 228 -17.99 38.51 -14.65
CA PRO A 228 -18.75 39.13 -13.60
C PRO A 228 -19.76 40.15 -14.16
N GLY A 229 -20.90 40.29 -13.47
CA GLY A 229 -21.92 41.27 -13.84
C GLY A 229 -23.09 41.26 -12.84
N HIS A 230 -24.07 42.12 -13.05
CA HIS A 230 -25.30 42.09 -12.25
C HIS A 230 -26.06 40.76 -12.54
N SER A 231 -26.63 40.16 -11.53
CA SER A 231 -27.30 38.85 -11.67
C SER A 231 -28.45 38.81 -12.68
N SER A 232 -29.10 39.96 -12.95
CA SER A 232 -30.13 40.02 -13.98
C SER A 232 -29.60 39.86 -15.42
N LEU A 233 -28.30 39.90 -15.62
CA LEU A 233 -27.63 39.76 -16.94
C LEU A 233 -27.10 38.34 -17.15
N ILE A 234 -27.31 37.44 -16.20
CA ILE A 234 -26.89 36.04 -16.34
C ILE A 234 -27.59 35.39 -17.56
N PHE A 235 -26.83 34.63 -18.33
CA PHE A 235 -27.23 34.01 -19.61
C PHE A 235 -27.31 34.98 -20.81
N GLU A 236 -27.14 36.29 -20.63
CA GLU A 236 -26.94 37.16 -21.77
C GLU A 236 -25.61 36.82 -22.48
N PRO A 237 -25.53 36.99 -23.80
CA PRO A 237 -24.34 36.60 -24.58
C PRO A 237 -23.01 37.20 -24.10
N ALA A 238 -23.07 38.43 -23.51
CA ALA A 238 -21.89 39.10 -23.00
C ALA A 238 -21.40 38.60 -21.63
N PHE A 239 -22.25 37.92 -20.86
CA PHE A 239 -21.97 37.48 -19.48
C PHE A 239 -21.92 35.98 -19.30
N GLY A 240 -22.74 35.22 -20.05
CA GLY A 240 -22.78 33.80 -19.99
C GLY A 240 -23.33 33.20 -18.69
N ALA A 241 -22.87 31.99 -18.33
CA ALA A 241 -23.45 31.20 -17.24
C ALA A 241 -22.87 31.52 -15.84
N GLY A 242 -21.68 32.11 -15.77
CA GLY A 242 -20.95 32.29 -14.51
C GLY A 242 -20.28 31.05 -13.99
N ALA A 243 -19.26 31.23 -13.14
CA ALA A 243 -18.35 30.19 -12.73
C ALA A 243 -19.01 29.03 -11.93
N VAL A 244 -20.04 29.32 -11.14
CA VAL A 244 -20.70 28.28 -10.31
C VAL A 244 -21.51 27.29 -11.16
N PHE A 245 -22.23 27.74 -12.20
CA PHE A 245 -22.94 26.86 -13.10
C PHE A 245 -21.97 26.00 -13.91
N GLU A 246 -20.85 26.58 -14.35
CA GLU A 246 -19.81 25.80 -15.06
C GLU A 246 -19.18 24.75 -14.15
N LEU A 247 -18.83 25.09 -12.89
CA LEU A 247 -18.36 24.10 -11.92
C LEU A 247 -19.35 22.94 -11.75
N ALA A 248 -20.65 23.26 -11.56
CA ALA A 248 -21.69 22.26 -11.38
C ALA A 248 -21.81 21.33 -12.62
N ARG A 249 -21.73 21.90 -13.85
CA ARG A 249 -21.74 21.13 -15.09
C ARG A 249 -20.56 20.16 -15.16
N ILE A 250 -19.35 20.64 -14.86
CA ILE A 250 -18.13 19.82 -14.92
C ILE A 250 -18.20 18.68 -13.91
N LEU A 251 -18.54 18.95 -12.65
CA LEU A 251 -18.63 17.93 -11.59
C LEU A 251 -19.70 16.89 -11.92
N ASN A 252 -20.86 17.33 -12.43
CA ASN A 252 -21.91 16.41 -12.87
C ASN A 252 -21.47 15.57 -14.09
N GLY A 253 -20.74 16.19 -15.04
CA GLY A 253 -20.16 15.48 -16.17
C GLY A 253 -19.16 14.39 -15.75
N PHE A 254 -18.32 14.67 -14.74
CA PHE A 254 -17.44 13.64 -14.17
C PHE A 254 -18.25 12.46 -13.64
N ARG A 255 -19.32 12.73 -12.87
CA ARG A 255 -20.19 11.70 -12.33
C ARG A 255 -20.87 10.88 -13.45
N GLU A 256 -21.50 11.53 -14.40
CA GLU A 256 -22.26 10.86 -15.47
C GLU A 256 -21.39 9.99 -16.38
N GLU A 257 -20.17 10.42 -16.67
CA GLU A 257 -19.30 9.69 -17.58
C GLU A 257 -18.45 8.60 -16.93
N MET A 258 -18.20 8.67 -15.61
CA MET A 258 -17.20 7.80 -14.97
C MET A 258 -17.74 6.99 -13.79
N GLU A 259 -18.96 7.29 -13.28
CA GLU A 259 -19.56 6.52 -12.18
C GLU A 259 -19.77 5.05 -12.59
N GLY A 260 -19.44 4.12 -11.67
CA GLY A 260 -19.65 2.68 -11.86
C GLY A 260 -18.54 1.95 -12.61
N GLU A 261 -17.45 2.60 -13.00
CA GLU A 261 -16.27 1.90 -13.51
C GLU A 261 -15.58 1.18 -12.35
N GLU A 262 -15.29 -0.11 -12.52
CA GLU A 262 -14.72 -0.96 -11.48
C GLU A 262 -13.37 -0.41 -10.97
N TYR A 263 -13.20 -0.35 -9.66
CA TYR A 263 -12.05 0.20 -8.93
C TYR A 263 -11.72 1.68 -9.21
N LEU A 264 -12.55 2.37 -9.99
CA LEU A 264 -12.44 3.82 -10.17
C LEU A 264 -13.29 4.54 -9.13
N THR A 265 -12.66 5.42 -8.35
CA THR A 265 -13.38 6.39 -7.53
C THR A 265 -12.76 7.77 -7.70
N PHE A 266 -13.61 8.78 -7.68
CA PHE A 266 -13.22 10.19 -7.71
C PHE A 266 -14.16 10.96 -6.78
N ASN A 267 -13.59 11.80 -5.94
CA ASN A 267 -14.33 12.52 -4.93
C ASN A 267 -14.02 14.02 -5.01
N PRO A 268 -15.02 14.90 -5.22
CA PRO A 268 -14.85 16.33 -4.98
C PRO A 268 -14.98 16.61 -3.48
N GLY A 269 -13.83 16.61 -2.77
CA GLY A 269 -13.76 16.79 -1.32
C GLY A 269 -14.07 18.24 -0.88
N ALA A 270 -13.79 19.23 -1.75
CA ALA A 270 -14.07 20.64 -1.50
C ALA A 270 -14.58 21.31 -2.77
N ALA A 271 -15.56 22.22 -2.63
CA ALA A 271 -16.06 23.06 -3.70
C ALA A 271 -16.45 24.45 -3.16
N LEU A 272 -15.95 25.50 -3.78
CA LEU A 272 -16.17 26.89 -3.39
C LEU A 272 -16.50 27.71 -4.63
N GLY A 273 -17.37 28.73 -4.51
CA GLY A 273 -17.69 29.60 -5.63
C GLY A 273 -18.21 30.99 -5.18
N GLY A 274 -17.90 32.01 -5.94
CA GLY A 274 -18.30 33.37 -5.62
C GLY A 274 -17.68 34.42 -6.55
N THR A 275 -17.66 35.68 -6.09
CA THR A 275 -16.93 36.75 -6.77
C THR A 275 -15.42 36.52 -6.62
N THR A 276 -14.98 36.14 -5.43
CA THR A 276 -13.59 35.76 -5.14
C THR A 276 -13.56 34.48 -4.34
N VAL A 277 -12.59 33.63 -4.64
CA VAL A 277 -12.31 32.36 -3.91
C VAL A 277 -10.83 32.36 -3.57
N ASP A 278 -10.52 32.10 -2.31
CA ASP A 278 -9.19 31.80 -1.82
C ASP A 278 -9.19 30.35 -1.33
N PHE A 279 -8.31 29.51 -1.88
CA PHE A 279 -8.24 28.09 -1.56
C PHE A 279 -6.78 27.67 -1.38
N ASP A 280 -6.47 27.19 -0.18
CA ASP A 280 -5.18 26.59 0.18
C ASP A 280 -5.27 25.07 -0.01
N PRO A 281 -4.63 24.50 -1.04
CA PRO A 281 -4.66 23.06 -1.29
C PRO A 281 -3.90 22.26 -0.24
N MET A 282 -2.87 22.84 0.40
CA MET A 282 -2.07 22.15 1.43
C MET A 282 -2.86 21.92 2.71
N GLN A 283 -3.73 22.88 3.06
CA GLN A 283 -4.57 22.77 4.25
C GLN A 283 -5.98 22.24 3.95
N GLY A 284 -6.31 22.00 2.67
CA GLY A 284 -7.63 21.53 2.25
C GLY A 284 -8.78 22.47 2.59
N ARG A 285 -8.50 23.76 2.78
CA ARG A 285 -9.47 24.75 3.23
C ARG A 285 -9.46 26.02 2.38
N GLY A 286 -10.59 26.75 2.39
CA GLY A 286 -10.66 28.02 1.69
C GLY A 286 -11.83 28.88 2.12
N THR A 287 -11.89 30.09 1.56
CA THR A 287 -12.97 31.02 1.75
C THR A 287 -13.52 31.53 0.42
N ALA A 288 -14.80 31.81 0.37
CA ALA A 288 -15.47 32.42 -0.78
C ALA A 288 -16.24 33.62 -0.36
N PHE A 289 -16.15 34.67 -1.17
CA PHE A 289 -16.97 35.90 -1.03
C PHE A 289 -17.80 36.11 -2.29
N GLY A 290 -19.08 36.43 -2.12
CA GLY A 290 -19.98 36.79 -3.22
C GLY A 290 -21.24 37.48 -2.73
N LYS A 291 -21.75 38.40 -3.55
CA LYS A 291 -23.09 38.99 -3.34
C LYS A 291 -24.11 38.23 -4.16
N THR A 292 -25.30 38.00 -3.62
CA THR A 292 -26.38 37.27 -4.28
C THR A 292 -26.86 37.87 -5.60
N ASN A 293 -26.63 39.16 -5.80
CA ASN A 293 -26.97 39.90 -7.01
C ASN A 293 -25.80 40.14 -7.97
N VAL A 294 -24.71 39.33 -7.84
CA VAL A 294 -23.54 39.35 -8.72
C VAL A 294 -23.30 37.99 -9.29
N ILE A 295 -23.03 37.90 -10.60
CA ILE A 295 -22.64 36.65 -11.29
C ILE A 295 -21.29 36.19 -10.72
N ALA A 296 -21.21 34.91 -10.31
CA ALA A 296 -19.99 34.36 -9.75
C ALA A 296 -18.84 34.38 -10.77
N GLN A 297 -17.73 34.98 -10.38
CA GLN A 297 -16.53 35.12 -11.22
C GLN A 297 -15.56 33.95 -11.09
N THR A 298 -15.49 33.33 -9.92
CA THR A 298 -14.53 32.28 -9.64
C THR A 298 -15.20 31.10 -8.93
N ALA A 299 -14.83 29.89 -9.31
CA ALA A 299 -15.14 28.70 -8.53
C ALA A 299 -13.95 27.74 -8.57
N VAL A 300 -13.76 27.00 -7.46
CA VAL A 300 -12.70 26.01 -7.30
C VAL A 300 -13.30 24.74 -6.73
N ALA A 301 -12.89 23.59 -7.25
CA ALA A 301 -13.08 22.30 -6.57
C ALA A 301 -11.75 21.54 -6.52
N ALA A 302 -11.57 20.78 -5.45
CA ALA A 302 -10.43 19.91 -5.26
C ALA A 302 -10.90 18.56 -4.75
N GLY A 303 -10.16 17.50 -5.11
CA GLY A 303 -10.53 16.15 -4.72
C GLY A 303 -9.46 15.13 -5.03
N ASP A 304 -9.82 13.87 -4.85
CA ASP A 304 -8.95 12.73 -5.16
C ASP A 304 -9.53 11.84 -6.26
N LEU A 305 -8.62 11.08 -6.85
CA LEU A 305 -8.87 10.07 -7.87
C LEU A 305 -8.13 8.80 -7.47
N ARG A 306 -8.87 7.67 -7.38
CA ARG A 306 -8.30 6.35 -7.10
C ARG A 306 -8.46 5.46 -8.30
N THR A 307 -7.37 4.82 -8.73
CA THR A 307 -7.32 3.96 -9.92
C THR A 307 -6.50 2.70 -9.65
N VAL A 308 -6.86 1.59 -10.30
CA VAL A 308 -6.20 0.29 -10.10
C VAL A 308 -5.05 0.03 -11.06
N SER A 309 -4.88 0.86 -12.10
CA SER A 309 -3.78 0.77 -13.07
C SER A 309 -3.38 2.13 -13.62
N LEU A 310 -2.15 2.24 -14.12
CA LEU A 310 -1.67 3.44 -14.82
C LEU A 310 -2.51 3.76 -16.05
N GLU A 311 -2.95 2.73 -16.77
CA GLU A 311 -3.83 2.89 -17.94
C GLU A 311 -5.17 3.52 -17.53
N GLN A 312 -5.81 3.01 -16.48
CA GLN A 312 -7.06 3.57 -15.95
C GLN A 312 -6.86 5.01 -15.51
N ARG A 313 -5.75 5.31 -14.81
CA ARG A 313 -5.42 6.67 -14.37
C ARG A 313 -5.33 7.65 -15.53
N GLU A 314 -4.53 7.33 -16.54
CA GLU A 314 -4.32 8.23 -17.67
C GLU A 314 -5.60 8.38 -18.54
N ARG A 315 -6.34 7.29 -18.77
CA ARG A 315 -7.62 7.35 -19.46
C ARG A 315 -8.63 8.23 -18.69
N THR A 316 -8.71 8.11 -17.38
CA THR A 316 -9.60 8.92 -16.55
C THR A 316 -9.21 10.39 -16.58
N LYS A 317 -7.92 10.73 -16.43
CA LYS A 317 -7.43 12.12 -16.57
C LYS A 317 -7.78 12.72 -17.95
N GLN A 318 -7.66 11.93 -19.01
CA GLN A 318 -8.03 12.38 -20.36
C GLN A 318 -9.54 12.66 -20.46
N ARG A 319 -10.40 11.80 -19.91
CA ARG A 319 -11.86 12.02 -19.87
C ARG A 319 -12.20 13.29 -19.06
N MET A 320 -11.60 13.48 -17.88
CA MET A 320 -11.80 14.68 -17.08
C MET A 320 -11.37 15.95 -17.84
N ARG A 321 -10.20 15.93 -18.50
CA ARG A 321 -9.74 17.06 -19.33
C ARG A 321 -10.70 17.33 -20.50
N ALA A 322 -11.24 16.31 -21.13
CA ALA A 322 -12.20 16.46 -22.23
C ALA A 322 -13.49 17.13 -21.78
N ILE A 323 -14.02 16.79 -20.61
CA ILE A 323 -15.21 17.43 -20.01
C ILE A 323 -14.94 18.90 -19.70
N VAL A 324 -13.75 19.20 -19.14
CA VAL A 324 -13.31 20.56 -18.78
C VAL A 324 -13.10 21.43 -20.02
N ALA A 325 -12.66 20.86 -21.13
CA ALA A 325 -12.39 21.60 -22.39
C ALA A 325 -13.65 22.20 -23.05
N HIS A 326 -14.84 21.73 -22.69
CA HIS A 326 -16.12 22.24 -23.19
C HIS A 326 -16.76 23.13 -22.16
N SER A 327 -16.62 24.44 -22.31
CA SER A 327 -17.14 25.41 -21.34
C SER A 327 -18.49 26.00 -21.76
N LEU A 328 -19.31 26.33 -20.77
CA LEU A 328 -20.52 27.13 -20.99
C LEU A 328 -20.17 28.54 -21.50
N PRO A 329 -21.06 29.22 -22.22
CA PRO A 329 -20.79 30.57 -22.69
C PRO A 329 -20.33 31.52 -21.55
N GLY A 330 -19.31 32.33 -21.82
CA GLY A 330 -18.76 33.31 -20.87
C GLY A 330 -17.97 32.68 -19.70
N THR A 331 -17.60 31.40 -19.79
CA THR A 331 -16.79 30.72 -18.75
C THR A 331 -15.55 30.08 -19.34
N SER A 332 -14.58 29.79 -18.47
CA SER A 332 -13.45 28.91 -18.78
C SER A 332 -13.06 28.09 -17.56
N ALA A 333 -12.41 26.94 -17.78
CA ALA A 333 -11.97 26.06 -16.71
C ALA A 333 -10.62 25.42 -17.01
N THR A 334 -9.86 25.12 -15.96
CA THR A 334 -8.61 24.35 -16.01
C THR A 334 -8.63 23.29 -14.94
N ILE A 335 -8.06 22.10 -15.23
CA ILE A 335 -7.86 21.03 -14.26
C ILE A 335 -6.39 20.67 -14.18
N GLU A 336 -5.88 20.57 -12.95
CA GLU A 336 -4.53 20.14 -12.62
C GLU A 336 -4.59 18.82 -11.87
N PHE A 337 -3.57 17.97 -12.05
CA PHE A 337 -3.44 16.67 -11.37
C PHE A 337 -2.09 16.58 -10.69
N GLU A 338 -2.09 16.00 -9.51
CA GLU A 338 -0.90 15.74 -8.71
C GLU A 338 -0.86 14.24 -8.40
N ASP A 339 0.06 13.52 -9.04
CA ASP A 339 0.25 12.08 -8.82
C ASP A 339 1.09 11.85 -7.57
N SER A 340 0.52 11.20 -6.57
CA SER A 340 1.22 10.82 -5.34
C SER A 340 1.59 9.33 -5.38
N SER A 341 0.67 8.43 -5.07
CA SER A 341 0.96 6.98 -5.07
C SER A 341 0.56 6.36 -6.40
N PRO A 342 1.47 5.69 -7.13
CA PRO A 342 1.10 4.95 -8.33
C PRO A 342 0.20 3.75 -7.98
N PRO A 343 -0.62 3.22 -8.89
CA PRO A 343 -1.34 1.98 -8.65
C PRO A 343 -0.41 0.76 -8.76
N MET A 344 -0.65 -0.25 -7.95
CA MET A 344 -0.15 -1.61 -8.17
C MET A 344 -1.24 -2.40 -8.90
N ALA A 345 -1.08 -2.59 -10.18
CA ALA A 345 -2.09 -3.27 -11.01
C ALA A 345 -2.19 -4.77 -10.71
N PRO A 346 -3.40 -5.39 -10.83
CA PRO A 346 -3.61 -6.84 -10.65
C PRO A 346 -3.04 -7.64 -11.83
N LYS A 347 -1.71 -7.70 -11.96
CA LYS A 347 -1.02 -8.38 -13.04
C LYS A 347 -1.12 -9.91 -12.92
N PRO A 348 -1.18 -10.67 -14.01
CA PRO A 348 -1.12 -12.15 -13.97
C PRO A 348 0.09 -12.69 -13.19
N ALA A 349 1.25 -11.99 -13.25
CA ALA A 349 2.45 -12.36 -12.51
C ALA A 349 2.27 -12.28 -10.99
N ASN A 350 1.50 -11.30 -10.48
CA ASN A 350 1.18 -11.16 -9.06
C ASN A 350 0.29 -12.34 -8.60
N TYR A 351 -0.69 -12.74 -9.40
CA TYR A 351 -1.51 -13.93 -9.12
C TYR A 351 -0.70 -15.23 -9.17
N ALA A 352 0.26 -15.33 -10.09
CA ALA A 352 1.18 -16.47 -10.10
C ALA A 352 2.06 -16.52 -8.84
N LEU A 353 2.49 -15.37 -8.32
CA LEU A 353 3.23 -15.28 -7.06
C LEU A 353 2.31 -15.60 -5.87
N LEU A 354 1.05 -15.15 -5.87
CA LEU A 354 0.04 -15.55 -4.89
C LEU A 354 -0.16 -17.08 -4.89
N ALA A 355 -0.21 -17.72 -6.06
CA ALA A 355 -0.32 -19.18 -6.14
C ALA A 355 0.85 -19.91 -5.45
N ARG A 356 2.08 -19.39 -5.57
CA ARG A 356 3.25 -19.91 -4.82
C ARG A 356 3.09 -19.72 -3.31
N LEU A 357 2.57 -18.58 -2.87
CA LEU A 357 2.26 -18.32 -1.46
C LEU A 357 1.19 -19.29 -0.95
N GLN A 358 0.15 -19.58 -1.74
CA GLN A 358 -0.90 -20.54 -1.42
C GLN A 358 -0.35 -21.96 -1.28
N GLU A 359 0.60 -22.35 -2.13
CA GLU A 359 1.32 -23.64 -2.00
C GLU A 359 2.08 -23.71 -0.68
N VAL A 360 2.84 -22.67 -0.34
CA VAL A 360 3.55 -22.58 0.95
C VAL A 360 2.58 -22.68 2.12
N ALA A 361 1.50 -21.91 2.12
CA ALA A 361 0.51 -21.92 3.19
C ALA A 361 -0.15 -23.29 3.36
N ARG A 362 -0.49 -23.96 2.26
CA ARG A 362 -1.04 -25.32 2.27
C ARG A 362 -0.04 -26.34 2.86
N ASP A 363 1.22 -26.28 2.41
CA ASP A 363 2.27 -27.21 2.84
C ASP A 363 2.60 -27.03 4.34
N LEU A 364 2.48 -25.81 4.86
CA LEU A 364 2.60 -25.47 6.28
C LEU A 364 1.34 -25.79 7.11
N GLY A 365 0.25 -26.25 6.51
CA GLY A 365 -1.03 -26.47 7.19
C GLY A 365 -1.71 -25.17 7.65
N GLN A 366 -1.39 -24.04 7.02
CA GLN A 366 -1.91 -22.70 7.38
C GLN A 366 -3.23 -22.34 6.69
N GLY A 367 -3.81 -23.25 5.91
CA GLY A 367 -5.06 -23.03 5.19
C GLY A 367 -4.91 -22.26 3.87
N ALA A 368 -6.04 -21.85 3.31
CA ALA A 368 -6.07 -21.08 2.06
C ALA A 368 -5.62 -19.63 2.29
N VAL A 369 -5.06 -19.03 1.25
CA VAL A 369 -4.75 -17.58 1.20
C VAL A 369 -5.48 -16.98 0.02
N GLU A 370 -6.23 -15.91 0.22
CA GLU A 370 -7.03 -15.26 -0.82
C GLU A 370 -6.46 -13.88 -1.16
N ALA A 371 -6.73 -13.41 -2.37
CA ALA A 371 -6.42 -12.04 -2.75
C ALA A 371 -7.38 -11.07 -2.07
N VAL A 372 -6.84 -10.01 -1.49
CA VAL A 372 -7.65 -8.91 -0.95
C VAL A 372 -8.23 -8.09 -2.10
N ASP A 373 -9.49 -7.64 -1.97
CA ASP A 373 -10.09 -6.71 -2.91
C ASP A 373 -9.26 -5.40 -2.92
N PRO A 374 -8.80 -4.93 -4.09
CA PRO A 374 -8.07 -3.67 -4.21
C PRO A 374 -8.81 -2.46 -3.61
N ALA A 375 -10.14 -2.51 -3.53
CA ALA A 375 -10.95 -1.46 -2.92
C ALA A 375 -10.73 -1.32 -1.41
N GLU A 376 -10.29 -2.39 -0.74
CA GLU A 376 -10.07 -2.44 0.71
C GLU A 376 -8.65 -2.04 1.13
N ARG A 377 -7.77 -1.70 0.16
CA ARG A 377 -6.35 -1.36 0.44
C ARG A 377 -6.06 0.13 0.25
N GLY A 378 -5.36 0.69 1.24
CA GLY A 378 -4.71 1.99 1.13
C GLY A 378 -3.45 1.97 0.26
N ALA A 379 -2.69 3.07 0.26
CA ALA A 379 -1.37 3.14 -0.38
C ALA A 379 -0.32 2.34 0.41
N ALA A 380 0.81 2.03 -0.22
CA ALA A 380 2.01 1.46 0.41
C ALA A 380 3.22 1.54 -0.55
N ASP A 381 4.42 1.43 -0.01
CA ASP A 381 5.67 1.54 -0.78
C ASP A 381 5.84 0.53 -1.92
N ILE A 382 5.22 -0.65 -1.82
CA ILE A 382 5.23 -1.67 -2.89
C ILE A 382 4.69 -1.11 -4.23
N GLN A 383 3.82 -0.11 -4.18
CA GLN A 383 3.23 0.50 -5.37
C GLN A 383 4.27 1.21 -6.24
N PHE A 384 5.28 1.82 -5.60
CA PHE A 384 6.35 2.54 -6.33
C PHE A 384 7.26 1.61 -7.13
N VAL A 385 7.21 0.32 -6.86
CA VAL A 385 8.07 -0.69 -7.50
C VAL A 385 7.32 -1.74 -8.30
N ALA A 386 5.99 -1.76 -8.23
CA ALA A 386 5.16 -2.79 -8.86
C ALA A 386 5.33 -2.90 -10.38
N GLU A 387 5.78 -1.84 -11.05
CA GLU A 387 6.08 -1.85 -12.49
C GLU A 387 7.54 -2.23 -12.78
N ASP A 388 8.46 -2.13 -11.81
CA ASP A 388 9.88 -2.38 -11.98
C ASP A 388 10.30 -3.81 -11.58
N VAL A 389 9.48 -4.55 -10.80
CA VAL A 389 9.69 -5.96 -10.46
C VAL A 389 8.90 -6.90 -11.37
N GLY A 390 9.36 -8.16 -11.51
CA GLY A 390 8.65 -9.17 -12.30
C GLY A 390 7.28 -9.56 -11.72
N ALA A 391 7.16 -9.63 -10.40
CA ALA A 391 5.90 -9.83 -9.68
C ALA A 391 5.99 -9.21 -8.28
N ALA A 392 4.85 -8.75 -7.76
CA ALA A 392 4.73 -8.13 -6.45
C ALA A 392 3.59 -8.77 -5.63
N LEU A 393 3.82 -8.92 -4.32
CA LEU A 393 2.79 -9.19 -3.31
C LEU A 393 3.00 -8.29 -2.12
N ASP A 394 1.90 -7.99 -1.41
CA ASP A 394 1.94 -7.21 -0.18
C ASP A 394 0.96 -7.77 0.86
N GLY A 395 0.92 -7.16 2.06
CA GLY A 395 0.12 -7.67 3.16
C GLY A 395 0.69 -8.94 3.78
N LEU A 396 2.01 -9.11 3.74
CA LEU A 396 2.72 -10.28 4.29
C LEU A 396 3.19 -10.07 5.74
N GLY A 397 2.90 -8.91 6.32
CA GLY A 397 3.23 -8.56 7.70
C GLY A 397 2.33 -9.23 8.73
N VAL A 398 2.32 -8.67 9.92
CA VAL A 398 1.51 -9.16 11.05
C VAL A 398 0.02 -8.86 10.84
N VAL A 399 -0.82 -9.45 11.68
CA VAL A 399 -2.25 -9.13 11.75
C VAL A 399 -2.50 -8.28 12.97
N GLY A 400 -3.16 -7.17 12.75
CA GLY A 400 -3.50 -6.22 13.79
C GLY A 400 -4.85 -5.55 13.56
N ASP A 401 -5.10 -4.51 14.31
CA ASP A 401 -6.31 -3.68 14.23
C ASP A 401 -6.00 -2.28 14.74
N GLY A 402 -6.79 -1.31 14.31
CA GLY A 402 -6.69 0.08 14.78
C GLY A 402 -5.53 0.89 14.22
N GLY A 403 -4.90 0.45 13.14
CA GLY A 403 -3.85 1.24 12.47
C GLY A 403 -4.23 2.71 12.29
N HIS A 404 -3.26 3.63 12.44
CA HIS A 404 -3.45 5.09 12.43
C HIS A 404 -4.31 5.65 13.58
N THR A 405 -4.61 4.86 14.61
CA THR A 405 -5.33 5.31 15.80
C THR A 405 -4.58 4.94 17.09
N VAL A 406 -4.93 5.57 18.21
CA VAL A 406 -4.37 5.23 19.53
C VAL A 406 -4.76 3.85 20.05
N ASP A 407 -5.62 3.14 19.33
CA ASP A 407 -6.05 1.77 19.60
C ASP A 407 -5.27 0.73 18.76
N GLU A 408 -4.21 1.15 18.07
CA GLU A 408 -3.39 0.26 17.26
C GLU A 408 -2.80 -0.88 18.10
N LYS A 409 -2.98 -2.08 17.61
CA LYS A 409 -2.55 -3.32 18.27
C LYS A 409 -2.26 -4.42 17.27
N VAL A 410 -1.40 -5.35 17.68
CA VAL A 410 -1.00 -6.53 16.91
C VAL A 410 -1.38 -7.80 17.66
N ASP A 411 -1.80 -8.83 16.93
CA ASP A 411 -1.88 -10.19 17.43
C ASP A 411 -0.50 -10.85 17.32
N LEU A 412 0.20 -11.00 18.45
CA LEU A 412 1.54 -11.57 18.54
C LEU A 412 1.64 -13.01 18.03
N GLU A 413 0.55 -13.79 18.03
CA GLU A 413 0.54 -15.11 17.40
C GLU A 413 0.63 -15.04 15.87
N SER A 414 0.30 -13.90 15.26
CA SER A 414 0.46 -13.71 13.82
C SER A 414 1.93 -13.60 13.42
N LEU A 415 2.80 -13.11 14.29
CA LEU A 415 4.23 -12.90 14.00
C LEU A 415 4.94 -14.21 13.57
N PRO A 416 4.94 -15.31 14.35
CA PRO A 416 5.53 -16.57 13.90
C PRO A 416 4.77 -17.20 12.73
N PHE A 417 3.45 -17.05 12.71
CA PHE A 417 2.61 -17.60 11.65
C PHE A 417 3.02 -17.02 10.29
N MET A 418 3.15 -15.69 10.20
CA MET A 418 3.53 -14.98 8.98
C MET A 418 5.02 -15.16 8.66
N ALA A 419 5.90 -15.18 9.67
CA ALA A 419 7.33 -15.38 9.48
C ALA A 419 7.67 -16.77 8.90
N LYS A 420 6.99 -17.85 9.32
CA LYS A 420 7.13 -19.18 8.72
C LYS A 420 6.78 -19.16 7.26
N ARG A 421 5.65 -18.55 6.91
CA ARG A 421 5.18 -18.41 5.52
C ARG A 421 6.15 -17.60 4.68
N ALA A 422 6.58 -16.45 5.18
CA ALA A 422 7.54 -15.58 4.50
C ALA A 422 8.89 -16.28 4.28
N ALA A 423 9.44 -16.94 5.30
CA ALA A 423 10.73 -17.62 5.21
C ALA A 423 10.71 -18.75 4.17
N VAL A 424 9.67 -19.58 4.17
CA VAL A 424 9.55 -20.68 3.19
C VAL A 424 9.28 -20.13 1.79
N LEU A 425 8.49 -19.05 1.64
CA LEU A 425 8.29 -18.40 0.34
C LEU A 425 9.62 -17.86 -0.20
N ILE A 426 10.37 -17.08 0.60
CA ILE A 426 11.67 -16.54 0.21
C ILE A 426 12.63 -17.67 -0.18
N TYR A 427 12.67 -18.75 0.59
CA TYR A 427 13.47 -19.93 0.29
C TYR A 427 13.14 -20.52 -1.09
N ARG A 428 11.84 -20.68 -1.41
CA ARG A 428 11.38 -21.22 -2.71
C ARG A 428 11.59 -20.27 -3.88
N LEU A 429 11.52 -18.95 -3.66
CA LEU A 429 11.69 -17.93 -4.71
C LEU A 429 13.15 -17.75 -5.14
N THR A 430 14.09 -18.04 -4.27
CA THR A 430 15.54 -17.86 -4.52
C THR A 430 16.24 -19.11 -5.08
N ARG A 431 15.48 -20.16 -5.50
CA ARG A 431 15.99 -21.43 -5.99
C ARG A 431 15.78 -21.68 -7.47
#